data_6bb6d7eb1d44a010d5423660dcf6b888
#
_entry.id   6bb6d7eb1d44a010d5423660dcf6b888
#
_cell.length_a   1.000
_cell.length_b   1.000
_cell.length_c   1.000
_cell.angle_alpha   90.00
_cell.angle_beta   90.00
_cell.angle_gamma   90.00
#
_symmetry.space_group_name_H-M   'P 1'
#
loop_
_entity.id
_entity.type
_entity.pdbx_description
1 polymer ?
#
loop_
_entity_poly.entity_id
_entity_poly.type
_entity_poly.pdbx_seq_one_letter_code
_entity_poly.pdbx_strand_id
1 'polypeptide(L)'
;MSIFARLKHIFMSLITKYQSLLSETLDNSPFKNHSPKELYEPCNYILGIGGKRLRPVLALLGSYIFDGNEKDVLKPSLAIEYFHNFTLMHDDIMDEAPLRRGHQTVHLKYDTNTAILSGDALLIQSYRMLEDLEAETFKTVTQLFSKTAAEICEGQQLDMNFEKQTEVKYDEYIEMIMLKTSVLVATALKMGALIAGANE
;
A
#
# COMPACT_ATOMS: atom_id res chain seq x y z
N MET A 1 -7.95 -4.18 -35.83
CA MET A 1 -7.72 -4.50 -34.41
C MET A 1 -9.05 -4.57 -33.73
N SER A 2 -9.39 -5.67 -33.04
CA SER A 2 -10.67 -5.83 -32.33
C SER A 2 -10.81 -4.81 -31.21
N ILE A 3 -12.05 -4.48 -30.80
CA ILE A 3 -12.34 -3.59 -29.66
C ILE A 3 -11.60 -4.09 -28.41
N PHE A 4 -11.61 -5.40 -28.16
CA PHE A 4 -10.87 -6.02 -27.04
C PHE A 4 -9.36 -5.76 -27.10
N ALA A 5 -8.74 -5.88 -28.26
CA ALA A 5 -7.31 -5.63 -28.40
C ALA A 5 -6.98 -4.14 -28.17
N ARG A 6 -7.85 -3.23 -28.58
CA ARG A 6 -7.70 -1.78 -28.34
C ARG A 6 -7.85 -1.44 -26.85
N LEU A 7 -8.87 -1.97 -26.19
CA LEU A 7 -9.07 -1.78 -24.74
C LEU A 7 -7.90 -2.33 -23.93
N LYS A 8 -7.45 -3.55 -24.24
CA LYS A 8 -6.27 -4.14 -23.61
C LYS A 8 -5.03 -3.25 -23.76
N HIS A 9 -4.81 -2.73 -24.97
CA HIS A 9 -3.65 -1.85 -25.22
C HIS A 9 -3.73 -0.55 -24.40
N ILE A 10 -4.90 0.09 -24.35
CA ILE A 10 -5.12 1.31 -23.55
C ILE A 10 -4.87 1.03 -22.06
N PHE A 11 -5.44 -0.07 -21.53
CA PHE A 11 -5.31 -0.42 -20.13
C PHE A 11 -3.86 -0.72 -19.74
N MET A 12 -3.14 -1.49 -20.56
CA MET A 12 -1.72 -1.79 -20.34
C MET A 12 -0.84 -0.54 -20.42
N SER A 13 -1.15 0.39 -21.32
CA SER A 13 -0.45 1.68 -21.44
C SER A 13 -0.63 2.55 -20.20
N LEU A 14 -1.86 2.61 -19.65
CA LEU A 14 -2.15 3.34 -18.41
C LEU A 14 -1.42 2.74 -17.20
N ILE A 15 -1.43 1.40 -17.07
CA ILE A 15 -0.69 0.72 -15.99
C ILE A 15 0.78 1.08 -16.05
N THR A 16 1.40 0.98 -17.24
CA THR A 16 2.82 1.30 -17.43
C THR A 16 3.12 2.77 -17.12
N LYS A 17 2.25 3.70 -17.58
CA LYS A 17 2.37 5.12 -17.28
C LYS A 17 2.37 5.36 -15.75
N TYR A 18 1.38 4.80 -15.05
CA TYR A 18 1.24 5.00 -13.61
C TYR A 18 2.35 4.31 -12.80
N GLN A 19 2.81 3.15 -13.24
CA GLN A 19 3.98 2.52 -12.62
C GLN A 19 5.24 3.39 -12.75
N SER A 20 5.49 3.97 -13.92
CA SER A 20 6.62 4.87 -14.14
C SER A 20 6.54 6.13 -13.26
N LEU A 21 5.36 6.77 -13.20
CA LEU A 21 5.12 7.95 -12.38
C LEU A 21 5.36 7.67 -10.88
N LEU A 22 4.86 6.53 -10.38
CA LEU A 22 5.03 6.14 -8.98
C LEU A 22 6.48 5.77 -8.67
N SER A 23 7.15 5.05 -9.57
CA SER A 23 8.57 4.71 -9.41
C SER A 23 9.43 5.96 -9.38
N GLU A 24 9.22 6.91 -10.28
CA GLU A 24 9.94 8.19 -10.26
C GLU A 24 9.77 8.92 -8.92
N THR A 25 8.55 8.94 -8.38
CA THR A 25 8.26 9.59 -7.10
C THR A 25 8.93 8.87 -5.91
N LEU A 26 8.93 7.54 -5.90
CA LEU A 26 9.44 6.73 -4.79
C LEU A 26 10.97 6.54 -4.83
N ASP A 27 11.56 6.41 -6.01
CA ASP A 27 12.99 6.18 -6.19
C ASP A 27 13.83 7.42 -5.85
N ASN A 28 13.20 8.61 -5.83
CA ASN A 28 13.82 9.85 -5.38
C ASN A 28 13.99 9.97 -3.86
N SER A 29 13.83 8.86 -3.13
CA SER A 29 13.97 8.80 -1.66
C SER A 29 13.11 9.87 -0.97
N PRO A 30 11.78 9.66 -0.85
CA PRO A 30 10.82 10.68 -0.39
C PRO A 30 11.16 11.24 1.00
N PHE A 31 11.93 10.49 1.80
CA PHE A 31 12.36 10.90 3.14
C PHE A 31 13.83 11.31 3.22
N LYS A 32 14.50 11.60 2.07
CA LYS A 32 15.94 11.93 2.00
C LYS A 32 16.35 13.05 2.93
N ASN A 33 15.50 14.07 3.10
CA ASN A 33 15.77 15.25 3.90
C ASN A 33 15.11 15.22 5.29
N HIS A 34 14.53 14.06 5.70
CA HIS A 34 13.90 13.91 7.00
C HIS A 34 14.93 13.59 8.09
N SER A 35 14.62 13.99 9.31
CA SER A 35 15.46 13.75 10.49
C SER A 35 14.59 13.19 11.64
N PRO A 36 15.10 12.29 12.46
CA PRO A 36 16.46 11.71 12.41
C PRO A 36 16.63 10.73 11.24
N LYS A 37 17.83 10.62 10.70
CA LYS A 37 18.14 9.76 9.54
C LYS A 37 17.89 8.27 9.83
N GLU A 38 18.25 7.84 11.01
CA GLU A 38 18.11 6.46 11.48
C GLU A 38 16.65 5.96 11.41
N LEU A 39 15.68 6.87 11.53
CA LEU A 39 14.26 6.57 11.38
C LEU A 39 13.84 6.47 9.91
N TYR A 40 14.36 7.34 9.06
CA TYR A 40 13.84 7.52 7.68
C TYR A 40 14.67 6.80 6.60
N GLU A 41 15.94 6.48 6.84
CA GLU A 41 16.74 5.65 5.93
C GLU A 41 16.15 4.25 5.72
N PRO A 42 15.67 3.52 6.76
CA PRO A 42 14.98 2.25 6.58
C PRO A 42 13.67 2.37 5.78
N CYS A 43 12.94 3.51 5.94
CA CYS A 43 11.75 3.79 5.12
C CYS A 43 12.11 3.94 3.63
N ASN A 44 13.15 4.72 3.31
CA ASN A 44 13.65 4.85 1.94
C ASN A 44 14.16 3.52 1.39
N TYR A 45 14.83 2.73 2.22
CA TYR A 45 15.35 1.43 1.83
C TYR A 45 14.24 0.48 1.38
N ILE A 46 13.19 0.29 2.20
CA ILE A 46 12.10 -0.64 1.83
C ILE A 46 11.32 -0.14 0.61
N LEU A 47 11.09 1.16 0.50
CA LEU A 47 10.45 1.75 -0.68
C LEU A 47 11.33 1.58 -1.94
N GLY A 48 12.65 1.68 -1.81
CA GLY A 48 13.61 1.53 -2.90
C GLY A 48 13.87 0.08 -3.34
N ILE A 49 13.52 -0.94 -2.54
CA ILE A 49 13.62 -2.37 -2.95
C ILE A 49 12.80 -2.66 -4.23
N GLY A 50 11.89 -1.78 -4.58
CA GLY A 50 11.07 -1.90 -5.77
C GLY A 50 9.79 -2.70 -5.55
N GLY A 51 9.15 -3.09 -6.65
CA GLY A 51 7.89 -3.82 -6.65
C GLY A 51 7.00 -3.42 -7.83
N LYS A 52 5.92 -4.17 -8.05
CA LYS A 52 4.99 -3.91 -9.17
C LYS A 52 4.11 -2.66 -8.96
N ARG A 53 4.11 -2.08 -7.76
CA ARG A 53 3.29 -0.89 -7.40
C ARG A 53 1.82 -1.00 -7.80
N LEU A 54 1.25 -2.22 -7.78
CA LEU A 54 -0.12 -2.45 -8.28
C LEU A 54 -1.18 -1.71 -7.45
N ARG A 55 -1.02 -1.67 -6.13
CA ARG A 55 -2.02 -1.04 -5.26
C ARG A 55 -2.15 0.47 -5.52
N PRO A 56 -1.08 1.28 -5.50
CA PRO A 56 -1.20 2.69 -5.85
C PRO A 56 -1.62 2.91 -7.32
N VAL A 57 -1.22 2.03 -8.26
CA VAL A 57 -1.73 2.06 -9.65
C VAL A 57 -3.25 1.87 -9.68
N LEU A 58 -3.82 0.99 -8.86
CA LEU A 58 -5.27 0.79 -8.78
C LEU A 58 -5.99 2.04 -8.26
N ALA A 59 -5.42 2.79 -7.33
CA ALA A 59 -6.00 4.07 -6.91
C ALA A 59 -6.06 5.08 -8.07
N LEU A 60 -4.98 5.20 -8.84
CA LEU A 60 -4.96 6.06 -10.04
C LEU A 60 -5.94 5.57 -11.13
N LEU A 61 -6.07 4.26 -11.32
CA LEU A 61 -7.06 3.69 -12.25
C LEU A 61 -8.50 3.90 -11.77
N GLY A 62 -8.75 3.77 -10.45
CA GLY A 62 -10.06 4.08 -9.87
C GLY A 62 -10.49 5.52 -10.15
N SER A 63 -9.58 6.47 -9.99
CA SER A 63 -9.84 7.86 -10.36
C SER A 63 -10.05 8.04 -11.87
N TYR A 64 -9.24 7.42 -12.69
CA TYR A 64 -9.34 7.50 -14.14
C TYR A 64 -10.71 7.03 -14.67
N ILE A 65 -11.30 5.97 -14.07
CA ILE A 65 -12.62 5.45 -14.46
C ILE A 65 -13.74 6.48 -14.24
N PHE A 66 -13.56 7.39 -13.27
CA PHE A 66 -14.51 8.45 -12.93
C PHE A 66 -14.06 9.82 -13.42
N ASP A 67 -13.24 9.87 -14.48
CA ASP A 67 -12.73 11.10 -15.11
C ASP A 67 -12.01 12.05 -14.14
N GLY A 68 -11.44 11.50 -13.05
CA GLY A 68 -10.71 12.25 -12.03
C GLY A 68 -9.34 12.73 -12.52
N ASN A 69 -8.83 13.77 -11.84
CA ASN A 69 -7.53 14.34 -12.16
C ASN A 69 -6.41 13.52 -11.47
N GLU A 70 -5.45 13.06 -12.26
CA GLU A 70 -4.28 12.29 -11.79
C GLU A 70 -3.51 12.99 -10.66
N LYS A 71 -3.41 14.32 -10.69
CA LYS A 71 -2.67 15.09 -9.68
C LYS A 71 -3.31 15.04 -8.31
N ASP A 72 -4.64 14.97 -8.25
CA ASP A 72 -5.40 14.95 -6.99
C ASP A 72 -5.28 13.60 -6.27
N VAL A 73 -5.00 12.53 -7.04
CA VAL A 73 -4.92 11.14 -6.54
C VAL A 73 -3.48 10.65 -6.35
N LEU A 74 -2.50 11.28 -7.00
CA LEU A 74 -1.11 10.82 -6.93
C LEU A 74 -0.61 10.76 -5.47
N LYS A 75 -0.78 11.84 -4.71
CA LYS A 75 -0.37 11.88 -3.30
C LYS A 75 -1.16 10.89 -2.43
N PRO A 76 -2.51 10.83 -2.49
CA PRO A 76 -3.27 9.78 -1.81
C PRO A 76 -2.92 8.35 -2.22
N SER A 77 -2.54 8.10 -3.48
CA SER A 77 -2.10 6.76 -3.90
C SER A 77 -0.83 6.30 -3.16
N LEU A 78 0.04 7.23 -2.77
CA LEU A 78 1.21 6.93 -1.95
C LEU A 78 0.83 6.52 -0.53
N ALA A 79 -0.33 6.95 0.02
CA ALA A 79 -0.83 6.47 1.30
C ALA A 79 -0.95 4.93 1.29
N ILE A 80 -1.52 4.38 0.23
CA ILE A 80 -1.66 2.93 0.03
C ILE A 80 -0.30 2.23 -0.02
N GLU A 81 0.67 2.80 -0.73
CA GLU A 81 2.00 2.19 -0.86
C GLU A 81 2.81 2.29 0.43
N TYR A 82 2.75 3.41 1.16
CA TYR A 82 3.41 3.56 2.45
C TYR A 82 2.83 2.61 3.49
N PHE A 83 1.50 2.53 3.57
CA PHE A 83 0.83 1.57 4.44
C PHE A 83 1.21 0.13 4.09
N HIS A 84 1.19 -0.24 2.81
CA HIS A 84 1.61 -1.58 2.40
C HIS A 84 3.06 -1.89 2.79
N ASN A 85 3.99 -0.94 2.65
CA ASN A 85 5.38 -1.17 3.05
C ASN A 85 5.56 -1.20 4.57
N PHE A 86 4.75 -0.45 5.35
CA PHE A 86 4.63 -0.61 6.79
C PHE A 86 4.25 -2.05 7.15
N THR A 87 3.16 -2.58 6.58
CA THR A 87 2.73 -3.95 6.86
C THR A 87 3.78 -4.98 6.49
N LEU A 88 4.52 -4.79 5.38
CA LEU A 88 5.61 -5.68 4.99
C LEU A 88 6.79 -5.66 5.96
N MET A 89 7.15 -4.49 6.54
CA MET A 89 8.23 -4.39 7.51
C MET A 89 7.90 -5.16 8.79
N HIS A 90 6.67 -5.04 9.28
CA HIS A 90 6.22 -5.72 10.49
C HIS A 90 5.99 -7.22 10.24
N ASP A 91 5.45 -7.59 9.10
CA ASP A 91 5.29 -8.97 8.63
C ASP A 91 6.66 -9.70 8.59
N ASP A 92 7.68 -9.05 7.98
CA ASP A 92 9.04 -9.59 7.93
C ASP A 92 9.66 -9.86 9.32
N ILE A 93 9.31 -9.06 10.33
CA ILE A 93 9.75 -9.28 11.71
C ILE A 93 9.01 -10.47 12.32
N MET A 94 7.67 -10.54 12.15
CA MET A 94 6.84 -11.60 12.70
C MET A 94 7.20 -12.97 12.10
N ASP A 95 7.50 -13.00 10.79
CA ASP A 95 7.86 -14.21 10.05
C ASP A 95 9.38 -14.55 10.16
N GLU A 96 10.17 -13.73 10.87
CA GLU A 96 11.64 -13.85 10.92
C GLU A 96 12.27 -13.95 9.51
N ALA A 97 11.65 -13.29 8.51
CA ALA A 97 11.99 -13.44 7.11
C ALA A 97 13.39 -12.87 6.79
N PRO A 98 14.31 -13.65 6.21
CA PRO A 98 15.67 -13.15 5.94
C PRO A 98 15.74 -12.21 4.73
N LEU A 99 14.85 -12.39 3.75
CA LEU A 99 14.87 -11.66 2.48
C LEU A 99 13.49 -11.19 2.06
N ARG A 100 13.42 -9.98 1.52
CA ARG A 100 12.27 -9.42 0.83
C ARG A 100 12.66 -9.05 -0.60
N ARG A 101 12.04 -9.67 -1.61
CA ARG A 101 12.34 -9.41 -3.04
C ARG A 101 13.84 -9.57 -3.39
N GLY A 102 14.52 -10.52 -2.76
CA GLY A 102 15.94 -10.77 -2.97
C GLY A 102 16.89 -9.84 -2.20
N HIS A 103 16.37 -8.90 -1.42
CA HIS A 103 17.13 -8.00 -0.56
C HIS A 103 16.95 -8.38 0.92
N GLN A 104 17.94 -8.08 1.73
CA GLN A 104 17.87 -8.29 3.18
C GLN A 104 16.69 -7.52 3.77
N THR A 105 15.94 -8.13 4.69
CA THR A 105 14.83 -7.45 5.39
C THR A 105 15.34 -6.32 6.27
N VAL A 106 14.47 -5.35 6.59
CA VAL A 106 14.87 -4.15 7.33
C VAL A 106 15.39 -4.50 8.72
N HIS A 107 14.74 -5.43 9.44
CA HIS A 107 15.15 -5.83 10.79
C HIS A 107 16.52 -6.55 10.84
N LEU A 108 16.93 -7.19 9.74
CA LEU A 108 18.26 -7.78 9.63
C LEU A 108 19.32 -6.79 9.14
N LYS A 109 18.94 -5.83 8.29
CA LYS A 109 19.88 -4.84 7.75
C LYS A 109 20.23 -3.75 8.74
N TYR A 110 19.27 -3.35 9.57
CA TYR A 110 19.43 -2.34 10.61
C TYR A 110 19.37 -3.00 11.99
N ASP A 111 18.20 -3.11 12.58
CA ASP A 111 17.84 -3.89 13.76
C ASP A 111 16.31 -3.94 13.91
N THR A 112 15.83 -4.80 14.82
CA THR A 112 14.38 -5.01 15.03
C THR A 112 13.67 -3.74 15.55
N ASN A 113 14.27 -3.02 16.50
CA ASN A 113 13.64 -1.82 17.07
C ASN A 113 13.53 -0.71 16.03
N THR A 114 14.57 -0.52 15.23
CA THR A 114 14.59 0.42 14.11
C THR A 114 13.54 0.03 13.07
N ALA A 115 13.39 -1.26 12.74
CA ALA A 115 12.40 -1.72 11.79
C ALA A 115 10.97 -1.48 12.30
N ILE A 116 10.68 -1.73 13.58
CA ILE A 116 9.37 -1.43 14.19
C ILE A 116 9.08 0.06 14.08
N LEU A 117 9.98 0.91 14.58
CA LEU A 117 9.76 2.36 14.62
C LEU A 117 9.66 2.99 13.23
N SER A 118 10.46 2.53 12.28
CA SER A 118 10.40 3.00 10.89
C SER A 118 9.12 2.53 10.19
N GLY A 119 8.61 1.34 10.53
CA GLY A 119 7.29 0.88 10.11
C GLY A 119 6.18 1.80 10.62
N ASP A 120 6.20 2.11 11.92
CA ASP A 120 5.25 3.05 12.53
C ASP A 120 5.32 4.44 11.88
N ALA A 121 6.53 4.91 11.55
CA ALA A 121 6.71 6.16 10.81
C ALA A 121 6.05 6.11 9.42
N LEU A 122 6.18 5.00 8.68
CA LEU A 122 5.48 4.80 7.39
C LEU A 122 3.96 4.78 7.57
N LEU A 123 3.44 4.15 8.63
CA LEU A 123 2.02 4.17 8.95
C LEU A 123 1.53 5.62 9.15
N ILE A 124 2.22 6.43 9.93
CA ILE A 124 1.86 7.84 10.14
C ILE A 124 1.99 8.63 8.83
N GLN A 125 3.06 8.42 8.07
CA GLN A 125 3.23 9.09 6.77
C GLN A 125 2.13 8.70 5.77
N SER A 126 1.58 7.48 5.84
CA SER A 126 0.46 7.10 4.98
C SER A 126 -0.78 7.97 5.24
N TYR A 127 -1.14 8.24 6.48
CA TYR A 127 -2.24 9.16 6.81
C TYR A 127 -1.94 10.60 6.37
N ARG A 128 -0.69 11.06 6.51
CA ARG A 128 -0.28 12.39 6.07
C ARG A 128 -0.37 12.60 4.56
N MET A 129 -0.34 11.54 3.77
CA MET A 129 -0.59 11.65 2.32
C MET A 129 -2.03 12.03 1.98
N LEU A 130 -2.97 11.96 2.93
CA LEU A 130 -4.37 12.30 2.76
C LEU A 130 -4.73 13.72 3.21
N GLU A 131 -3.82 14.42 3.92
CA GLU A 131 -4.09 15.71 4.59
C GLU A 131 -4.52 16.85 3.65
N ASP A 132 -4.16 16.78 2.36
CA ASP A 132 -4.48 17.84 1.38
C ASP A 132 -5.83 17.61 0.68
N LEU A 133 -6.55 16.54 1.02
CA LEU A 133 -7.88 16.29 0.48
C LEU A 133 -8.89 17.31 1.03
N GLU A 134 -9.90 17.62 0.24
CA GLU A 134 -11.04 18.42 0.67
C GLU A 134 -11.75 17.73 1.86
N ALA A 135 -12.31 18.52 2.79
CA ALA A 135 -12.72 18.04 4.11
C ALA A 135 -13.67 16.83 4.10
N GLU A 136 -14.70 16.82 3.26
CA GLU A 136 -15.63 15.68 3.17
C GLU A 136 -14.99 14.47 2.52
N THR A 137 -14.17 14.67 1.48
CA THR A 137 -13.40 13.60 0.82
C THR A 137 -12.37 13.03 1.79
N PHE A 138 -11.65 13.89 2.54
CA PHE A 138 -10.71 13.47 3.59
C PHE A 138 -11.39 12.59 4.63
N LYS A 139 -12.55 13.00 5.13
CA LYS A 139 -13.32 12.24 6.11
C LYS A 139 -13.69 10.86 5.57
N THR A 140 -14.30 10.79 4.39
CA THR A 140 -14.75 9.54 3.76
C THR A 140 -13.57 8.60 3.47
N VAL A 141 -12.51 9.14 2.86
CA VAL A 141 -11.30 8.36 2.53
C VAL A 141 -10.59 7.88 3.79
N THR A 142 -10.48 8.71 4.83
CA THR A 142 -9.84 8.31 6.08
C THR A 142 -10.64 7.24 6.83
N GLN A 143 -11.96 7.32 6.82
CA GLN A 143 -12.83 6.28 7.39
C GLN A 143 -12.64 4.94 6.68
N LEU A 144 -12.66 4.95 5.33
CA LEU A 144 -12.39 3.76 4.53
C LEU A 144 -11.00 3.18 4.82
N PHE A 145 -9.98 4.03 4.83
CA PHE A 145 -8.59 3.63 5.04
C PHE A 145 -8.37 3.05 6.45
N SER A 146 -8.92 3.68 7.48
CA SER A 146 -8.81 3.22 8.87
C SER A 146 -9.53 1.89 9.09
N LYS A 147 -10.71 1.71 8.51
CA LYS A 147 -11.41 0.41 8.52
C LYS A 147 -10.54 -0.68 7.91
N THR A 148 -10.00 -0.42 6.73
CA THR A 148 -9.13 -1.37 6.02
C THR A 148 -7.86 -1.69 6.81
N ALA A 149 -7.26 -0.68 7.47
CA ALA A 149 -6.10 -0.90 8.33
C ALA A 149 -6.40 -1.85 9.49
N ALA A 150 -7.57 -1.73 10.13
CA ALA A 150 -8.02 -2.65 11.17
C ALA A 150 -8.23 -4.06 10.61
N GLU A 151 -8.93 -4.19 9.48
CA GLU A 151 -9.18 -5.48 8.80
C GLU A 151 -7.87 -6.21 8.45
N ILE A 152 -6.83 -5.47 8.04
CA ILE A 152 -5.52 -6.07 7.73
C ILE A 152 -4.83 -6.57 9.01
N CYS A 153 -4.91 -5.84 10.12
CA CYS A 153 -4.39 -6.32 11.41
C CYS A 153 -5.12 -7.59 11.88
N GLU A 154 -6.45 -7.65 11.71
CA GLU A 154 -7.25 -8.83 12.00
C GLU A 154 -6.82 -10.02 11.11
N GLY A 155 -6.64 -9.80 9.82
CA GLY A 155 -6.16 -10.81 8.88
C GLY A 155 -4.76 -11.33 9.21
N GLN A 156 -3.83 -10.46 9.62
CA GLN A 156 -2.50 -10.85 10.08
C GLN A 156 -2.57 -11.67 11.37
N GLN A 157 -3.44 -11.31 12.31
CA GLN A 157 -3.61 -12.08 13.53
C GLN A 157 -4.19 -13.48 13.26
N LEU A 158 -5.12 -13.60 12.30
CA LEU A 158 -5.64 -14.90 11.88
C LEU A 158 -4.55 -15.78 11.27
N ASP A 159 -3.69 -15.20 10.42
CA ASP A 159 -2.56 -15.91 9.81
C ASP A 159 -1.60 -16.47 10.87
N MET A 160 -1.17 -15.65 11.82
CA MET A 160 -0.35 -16.07 12.96
C MET A 160 -1.03 -17.15 13.84
N ASN A 161 -2.37 -17.10 13.97
CA ASN A 161 -3.10 -18.11 14.72
C ASN A 161 -3.10 -19.45 13.97
N PHE A 162 -3.18 -19.43 12.64
CA PHE A 162 -3.19 -20.64 11.81
C PHE A 162 -1.87 -21.39 11.85
N GLU A 163 -0.75 -20.71 12.02
CA GLU A 163 0.57 -21.37 12.22
C GLU A 163 0.61 -22.32 13.43
N LYS A 164 -0.25 -22.10 14.42
CA LYS A 164 -0.34 -22.88 15.66
C LYS A 164 -1.43 -23.96 15.62
N GLN A 165 -2.21 -24.01 14.53
CA GLN A 165 -3.32 -24.95 14.36
C GLN A 165 -2.88 -26.15 13.53
N THR A 166 -3.42 -27.33 13.87
CA THR A 166 -3.18 -28.56 13.12
C THR A 166 -4.10 -28.66 11.89
N GLU A 167 -5.20 -27.95 11.89
CA GLU A 167 -6.19 -27.94 10.82
C GLU A 167 -6.87 -26.58 10.75
N VAL A 168 -7.00 -26.02 9.54
CA VAL A 168 -7.68 -24.76 9.24
C VAL A 168 -8.76 -25.06 8.21
N LYS A 169 -10.00 -24.61 8.46
CA LYS A 169 -11.10 -24.78 7.51
C LYS A 169 -10.92 -23.87 6.31
N TYR A 170 -11.44 -24.31 5.17
CA TYR A 170 -11.35 -23.56 3.92
C TYR A 170 -11.92 -22.14 4.04
N ASP A 171 -13.10 -21.99 4.65
CA ASP A 171 -13.74 -20.66 4.78
C ASP A 171 -12.95 -19.72 5.69
N GLU A 172 -12.36 -20.23 6.78
CA GLU A 172 -11.48 -19.47 7.68
C GLU A 172 -10.22 -18.98 6.94
N TYR A 173 -9.63 -19.84 6.10
CA TYR A 173 -8.47 -19.47 5.27
C TYR A 173 -8.81 -18.40 4.24
N ILE A 174 -9.98 -18.51 3.59
CA ILE A 174 -10.44 -17.48 2.62
C ILE A 174 -10.72 -16.14 3.33
N GLU A 175 -11.32 -16.17 4.51
CA GLU A 175 -11.53 -14.97 5.33
C GLU A 175 -10.20 -14.30 5.68
N MET A 176 -9.22 -15.05 6.15
CA MET A 176 -7.88 -14.54 6.45
C MET A 176 -7.25 -13.88 5.22
N ILE A 177 -7.24 -14.54 4.04
CA ILE A 177 -6.69 -13.94 2.80
C ILE A 177 -7.45 -12.68 2.40
N MET A 178 -8.77 -12.68 2.55
CA MET A 178 -9.60 -11.51 2.26
C MET A 178 -9.16 -10.32 3.12
N LEU A 179 -9.06 -10.51 4.43
CA LEU A 179 -8.66 -9.47 5.37
C LEU A 179 -7.19 -9.07 5.21
N LYS A 180 -6.27 -10.03 5.16
CA LYS A 180 -4.82 -9.73 5.07
C LYS A 180 -4.44 -9.10 3.73
N THR A 181 -5.12 -9.43 2.63
CA THR A 181 -4.63 -9.12 1.27
C THR A 181 -5.64 -8.36 0.41
N SER A 182 -6.90 -8.83 0.32
CA SER A 182 -7.85 -8.36 -0.68
C SER A 182 -8.43 -6.98 -0.35
N VAL A 183 -8.67 -6.69 0.93
CA VAL A 183 -9.29 -5.43 1.37
C VAL A 183 -8.46 -4.21 0.97
N LEU A 184 -7.12 -4.27 1.04
CA LEU A 184 -6.28 -3.14 0.62
C LEU A 184 -6.31 -2.91 -0.90
N VAL A 185 -6.45 -3.98 -1.68
CA VAL A 185 -6.60 -3.89 -3.14
C VAL A 185 -7.92 -3.21 -3.50
N ALA A 186 -9.01 -3.63 -2.86
CA ALA A 186 -10.34 -3.02 -3.04
C ALA A 186 -10.36 -1.56 -2.58
N THR A 187 -9.76 -1.27 -1.42
CA THR A 187 -9.64 0.08 -0.88
C THR A 187 -8.85 1.01 -1.79
N ALA A 188 -7.77 0.54 -2.40
CA ALA A 188 -7.00 1.34 -3.34
C ALA A 188 -7.87 1.81 -4.50
N LEU A 189 -8.62 0.91 -5.14
CA LEU A 189 -9.51 1.24 -6.24
C LEU A 189 -10.63 2.19 -5.79
N LYS A 190 -11.29 1.88 -4.67
CA LYS A 190 -12.40 2.68 -4.11
C LYS A 190 -11.92 4.07 -3.71
N MET A 191 -10.75 4.20 -3.09
CA MET A 191 -10.17 5.50 -2.72
C MET A 191 -10.00 6.41 -3.94
N GLY A 192 -9.42 5.89 -5.03
CA GLY A 192 -9.28 6.66 -6.26
C GLY A 192 -10.60 7.12 -6.83
N ALA A 193 -11.61 6.25 -6.85
CA ALA A 193 -12.96 6.58 -7.31
C ALA A 193 -13.62 7.68 -6.45
N LEU A 194 -13.53 7.56 -5.12
CA LEU A 194 -14.08 8.55 -4.17
C LEU A 194 -13.43 9.93 -4.35
N ILE A 195 -12.12 10.00 -4.52
CA ILE A 195 -11.40 11.27 -4.76
C ILE A 195 -11.84 11.91 -6.09
N ALA A 196 -12.20 11.09 -7.08
CA ALA A 196 -12.75 11.55 -8.35
C ALA A 196 -14.25 11.92 -8.31
N GLY A 197 -14.89 11.83 -7.14
CA GLY A 197 -16.30 12.22 -6.95
C GLY A 197 -17.31 11.10 -7.17
N ALA A 198 -16.88 9.84 -7.17
CA ALA A 198 -17.81 8.70 -7.15
C ALA A 198 -18.65 8.70 -5.87
N ASN A 199 -19.92 8.32 -5.98
CA ASN A 199 -20.78 8.05 -4.83
C ASN A 199 -20.38 6.71 -4.16
N GLU A 200 -20.68 6.56 -2.87
CA GLU A 200 -20.48 5.31 -2.12
C GLU A 200 -21.32 4.14 -2.64
#